data_7541207a8fb3578f2a80e002c2ec8b6a
#
_entry.id   7541207a8fb3578f2a80e002c2ec8b6a
#
_cell.length_a   1.000
_cell.length_b   1.000
_cell.length_c   1.000
_cell.angle_alpha   90.00
_cell.angle_beta   90.00
_cell.angle_gamma   90.00
#
_symmetry.space_group_name_H-M   'P 1'
#
loop_
_entity.id
_entity.type
_entity.pdbx_description
1 polymer ?
#
loop_
_entity_poly.entity_id
_entity_poly.type
_entity_poly.pdbx_seq_one_letter_code
_entity_poly.pdbx_strand_id
1 'polypeptide(L)'
;MRIVQIPVGSMLNFSYIVYDEKNGIGVIIDPSWDLEKVLAILDENNIIAKYIINTHTHFDHILGNDQIAEITKAEIIQHEKSAQKKNRSVVDNENVNAGKIDLQVLYTPGHSEDSICLIVNNQFIITGDTLFVGNCGRVDLPGSNPGKMYDSLVKIANLDNSLVVYPGHNYGPTPTSTILNEKTHNPMLNFKTKEAFLKYMLN
;
A
#
# COMPACT_ATOMS: atom_id res chain seq x y z
N MET A 1 7.64 -15.40 8.14
CA MET A 1 6.87 -14.51 7.25
C MET A 1 7.85 -13.85 6.28
N ARG A 2 7.47 -13.71 5.03
CA ARG A 2 8.23 -13.03 3.98
C ARG A 2 7.37 -11.99 3.29
N ILE A 3 8.02 -10.95 2.76
CA ILE A 3 7.46 -10.01 1.80
C ILE A 3 8.26 -10.10 0.49
N VAL A 4 7.56 -10.16 -0.62
CA VAL A 4 8.15 -10.07 -1.96
C VAL A 4 7.63 -8.80 -2.60
N GLN A 5 8.54 -7.91 -2.99
CA GLN A 5 8.25 -6.70 -3.75
C GLN A 5 8.47 -6.98 -5.23
N ILE A 6 7.45 -6.79 -6.05
CA ILE A 6 7.43 -7.16 -7.46
C ILE A 6 7.29 -5.91 -8.31
N PRO A 7 8.33 -5.49 -9.03
CA PRO A 7 8.20 -4.39 -10.00
C PRO A 7 7.29 -4.81 -11.16
N VAL A 8 6.27 -4.00 -11.43
CA VAL A 8 5.28 -4.27 -12.48
C VAL A 8 4.96 -3.02 -13.29
N GLY A 9 4.60 -3.23 -14.55
CA GLY A 9 4.10 -2.20 -15.45
C GLY A 9 5.08 -1.07 -15.80
N SER A 10 4.64 -0.20 -16.69
CA SER A 10 5.44 0.93 -17.17
C SER A 10 5.38 2.18 -16.28
N MET A 11 4.46 2.22 -15.30
CA MET A 11 4.33 3.31 -14.33
C MET A 11 5.16 3.09 -13.07
N LEU A 12 6.10 2.12 -13.11
CA LEU A 12 7.00 1.78 -12.00
C LEU A 12 6.26 1.34 -10.72
N ASN A 13 5.11 0.68 -10.87
CA ASN A 13 4.36 0.16 -9.73
C ASN A 13 5.09 -0.99 -9.04
N PHE A 14 4.74 -1.17 -7.77
CA PHE A 14 5.04 -2.37 -7.02
C PHE A 14 3.76 -3.12 -6.68
N SER A 15 3.70 -4.41 -7.01
CA SER A 15 2.79 -5.36 -6.38
C SER A 15 3.53 -6.11 -5.27
N TYR A 16 2.79 -6.61 -4.28
CA TYR A 16 3.41 -7.31 -3.15
C TYR A 16 2.77 -8.66 -2.89
N ILE A 17 3.57 -9.60 -2.41
CA ILE A 17 3.09 -10.84 -1.80
C ILE A 17 3.67 -10.91 -0.39
N VAL A 18 2.80 -10.97 0.62
CA VAL A 18 3.19 -11.26 2.00
C VAL A 18 2.72 -12.67 2.32
N TYR A 19 3.60 -13.53 2.81
CA TYR A 19 3.23 -14.92 3.08
C TYR A 19 3.93 -15.54 4.28
N ASP A 20 3.24 -16.51 4.91
CA ASP A 20 3.79 -17.36 5.96
C ASP A 20 4.46 -18.59 5.33
N GLU A 21 5.79 -18.63 5.36
CA GLU A 21 6.59 -19.72 4.77
C GLU A 21 6.26 -21.11 5.35
N LYS A 22 5.77 -21.19 6.57
CA LYS A 22 5.48 -22.47 7.22
C LYS A 22 4.15 -23.07 6.78
N ASN A 23 3.14 -22.20 6.57
CA ASN A 23 1.78 -22.63 6.26
C ASN A 23 1.39 -22.39 4.80
N GLY A 24 2.24 -21.71 4.02
CA GLY A 24 1.96 -21.38 2.62
C GLY A 24 0.76 -20.46 2.42
N ILE A 25 0.30 -19.74 3.45
CA ILE A 25 -0.81 -18.78 3.33
C ILE A 25 -0.24 -17.41 2.98
N GLY A 26 -0.83 -16.73 1.99
CA GLY A 26 -0.38 -15.43 1.53
C GLY A 26 -1.50 -14.42 1.29
N VAL A 27 -1.09 -13.17 1.19
CA VAL A 27 -1.90 -12.02 0.80
C VAL A 27 -1.20 -11.30 -0.34
N ILE A 28 -1.95 -10.98 -1.40
CA ILE A 28 -1.47 -10.21 -2.54
C ILE A 28 -1.92 -8.77 -2.35
N ILE A 29 -1.04 -7.80 -2.58
CA ILE A 29 -1.36 -6.38 -2.45
C ILE A 29 -1.11 -5.70 -3.78
N ASP A 30 -2.09 -4.95 -4.24
CA ASP A 30 -2.10 -4.17 -5.48
C ASP A 30 -1.66 -4.97 -6.72
N PRO A 31 -2.28 -6.12 -7.05
CA PRO A 31 -1.96 -6.83 -8.27
C PRO A 31 -2.38 -6.00 -9.48
N SER A 32 -1.42 -5.70 -10.35
CA SER A 32 -1.64 -4.85 -11.50
C SER A 32 -1.11 -5.52 -12.78
N TRP A 33 -0.19 -4.90 -13.50
CA TRP A 33 0.41 -5.51 -14.69
C TRP A 33 1.27 -6.74 -14.36
N ASP A 34 1.76 -7.42 -15.39
CA ASP A 34 2.73 -8.52 -15.26
C ASP A 34 2.27 -9.62 -14.27
N LEU A 35 0.97 -9.98 -14.34
CA LEU A 35 0.35 -10.92 -13.39
C LEU A 35 1.02 -12.30 -13.38
N GLU A 36 1.66 -12.67 -14.50
CA GLU A 36 2.46 -13.89 -14.59
C GLU A 36 3.61 -13.93 -13.58
N LYS A 37 4.19 -12.78 -13.22
CA LYS A 37 5.23 -12.70 -12.16
C LYS A 37 4.63 -13.01 -10.80
N VAL A 38 3.43 -12.47 -10.51
CA VAL A 38 2.71 -12.73 -9.26
C VAL A 38 2.37 -14.22 -9.16
N LEU A 39 1.78 -14.79 -10.22
CA LEU A 39 1.38 -16.19 -10.27
C LEU A 39 2.58 -17.15 -10.17
N ALA A 40 3.70 -16.84 -10.84
CA ALA A 40 4.92 -17.63 -10.74
C ALA A 40 5.45 -17.70 -9.30
N ILE A 41 5.47 -16.57 -8.58
CA ILE A 41 5.92 -16.53 -7.18
C ILE A 41 4.99 -17.36 -6.29
N LEU A 42 3.67 -17.31 -6.52
CA LEU A 42 2.71 -18.13 -5.76
C LEU A 42 2.98 -19.63 -5.97
N ASP A 43 3.19 -20.04 -7.22
CA ASP A 43 3.43 -21.44 -7.60
C ASP A 43 4.78 -21.93 -7.04
N GLU A 44 5.87 -21.22 -7.33
CA GLU A 44 7.23 -21.57 -6.89
C GLU A 44 7.37 -21.73 -5.37
N ASN A 45 6.58 -20.98 -4.59
CA ASN A 45 6.63 -21.01 -3.14
C ASN A 45 5.44 -21.78 -2.51
N ASN A 46 4.59 -22.43 -3.31
CA ASN A 46 3.38 -23.13 -2.88
C ASN A 46 2.47 -22.24 -1.99
N ILE A 47 2.23 -20.99 -2.43
CA ILE A 47 1.46 -20.00 -1.67
C ILE A 47 -0.02 -20.09 -2.08
N ILE A 48 -0.87 -20.29 -1.09
CA ILE A 48 -2.33 -20.16 -1.21
C ILE A 48 -2.68 -18.72 -0.89
N ALA A 49 -3.01 -17.93 -1.89
CA ALA A 49 -3.45 -16.56 -1.71
C ALA A 49 -4.85 -16.54 -1.08
N LYS A 50 -4.96 -16.02 0.13
CA LYS A 50 -6.23 -15.91 0.85
C LYS A 50 -6.96 -14.62 0.51
N TYR A 51 -6.23 -13.53 0.38
CA TYR A 51 -6.76 -12.20 0.10
C TYR A 51 -5.97 -11.48 -0.98
N ILE A 52 -6.69 -10.62 -1.70
CA ILE A 52 -6.15 -9.51 -2.48
C ILE A 52 -6.56 -8.25 -1.73
N ILE A 53 -5.61 -7.40 -1.35
CA ILE A 53 -5.89 -6.14 -0.67
C ILE A 53 -5.37 -4.99 -1.53
N ASN A 54 -6.21 -3.99 -1.79
CA ASN A 54 -5.75 -2.79 -2.48
C ASN A 54 -5.50 -1.67 -1.49
N THR A 55 -4.35 -1.00 -1.65
CA THR A 55 -4.01 0.20 -0.89
C THR A 55 -4.93 1.35 -1.26
N HIS A 56 -5.35 1.42 -2.52
CA HIS A 56 -6.38 2.31 -3.05
C HIS A 56 -6.86 1.78 -4.41
N THR A 57 -7.85 2.44 -5.02
CA THR A 57 -8.49 1.89 -6.21
C THR A 57 -8.27 2.72 -7.49
N HIS A 58 -7.13 3.38 -7.65
CA HIS A 58 -6.70 3.82 -8.96
C HIS A 58 -6.43 2.60 -9.86
N PHE A 59 -6.67 2.79 -11.17
CA PHE A 59 -6.66 1.68 -12.13
C PHE A 59 -5.37 0.86 -12.11
N ASP A 60 -4.25 1.53 -11.90
CA ASP A 60 -2.90 0.95 -11.90
C ASP A 60 -2.54 0.15 -10.64
N HIS A 61 -3.45 0.06 -9.67
CA HIS A 61 -3.34 -0.80 -8.48
C HIS A 61 -4.34 -1.96 -8.48
N ILE A 62 -5.35 -1.93 -9.37
CA ILE A 62 -6.46 -2.91 -9.35
C ILE A 62 -6.63 -3.70 -10.64
N LEU A 63 -5.85 -3.40 -11.70
CA LEU A 63 -5.99 -4.02 -13.03
C LEU A 63 -6.05 -5.54 -13.00
N GLY A 64 -5.29 -6.17 -12.10
CA GLY A 64 -5.18 -7.61 -11.98
C GLY A 64 -6.18 -8.27 -11.02
N ASN A 65 -6.98 -7.50 -10.29
CA ASN A 65 -7.84 -8.02 -9.22
C ASN A 65 -8.73 -9.17 -9.68
N ASP A 66 -9.53 -8.96 -10.72
CA ASP A 66 -10.51 -9.95 -11.16
C ASP A 66 -9.82 -11.22 -11.69
N GLN A 67 -8.75 -11.08 -12.46
CA GLN A 67 -8.01 -12.21 -13.01
C GLN A 67 -7.32 -13.03 -11.91
N ILE A 68 -6.65 -12.38 -10.96
CA ILE A 68 -6.01 -13.07 -9.83
C ILE A 68 -7.06 -13.71 -8.94
N ALA A 69 -8.17 -13.02 -8.64
CA ALA A 69 -9.27 -13.59 -7.85
C ALA A 69 -9.92 -14.80 -8.53
N GLU A 70 -10.07 -14.78 -9.86
CA GLU A 70 -10.60 -15.90 -10.61
C GLU A 70 -9.69 -17.14 -10.52
N ILE A 71 -8.38 -16.95 -10.64
CA ILE A 71 -7.38 -18.04 -10.60
C ILE A 71 -7.21 -18.59 -9.18
N THR A 72 -7.01 -17.70 -8.19
CA THR A 72 -6.63 -18.08 -6.83
C THR A 72 -7.79 -18.32 -5.89
N LYS A 73 -8.99 -17.83 -6.24
CA LYS A 73 -10.18 -17.76 -5.38
C LYS A 73 -10.00 -16.86 -4.15
N ALA A 74 -8.98 -16.00 -4.15
CA ALA A 74 -8.74 -15.03 -3.09
C ALA A 74 -9.86 -13.97 -3.04
N GLU A 75 -10.25 -13.59 -1.82
CA GLU A 75 -11.23 -12.52 -1.61
C GLU A 75 -10.59 -11.13 -1.78
N ILE A 76 -11.26 -10.24 -2.52
CA ILE A 76 -10.84 -8.85 -2.71
C ILE A 76 -11.30 -8.02 -1.50
N ILE A 77 -10.34 -7.37 -0.84
CA ILE A 77 -10.54 -6.50 0.31
C ILE A 77 -10.10 -5.08 -0.07
N GLN A 78 -10.94 -4.09 0.21
CA GLN A 78 -10.66 -2.68 -0.04
C GLN A 78 -11.27 -1.83 1.08
N HIS A 79 -10.82 -0.60 1.22
CA HIS A 79 -11.43 0.34 2.16
C HIS A 79 -12.93 0.55 1.85
N GLU A 80 -13.74 0.83 2.87
CA GLU A 80 -15.20 1.03 2.70
C GLU A 80 -15.54 2.16 1.71
N LYS A 81 -14.67 3.18 1.58
CA LYS A 81 -14.83 4.30 0.65
C LYS A 81 -14.57 3.95 -0.82
N SER A 82 -13.99 2.79 -1.12
CA SER A 82 -13.86 2.32 -2.49
C SER A 82 -15.23 2.09 -3.12
N ALA A 83 -15.43 2.61 -4.33
CA ALA A 83 -16.61 2.34 -5.15
C ALA A 83 -16.46 1.05 -6.00
N GLN A 84 -15.28 0.42 -5.98
CA GLN A 84 -15.01 -0.78 -6.79
C GLN A 84 -15.62 -2.04 -6.19
N LYS A 85 -15.81 -3.06 -7.04
CA LYS A 85 -16.30 -4.37 -6.61
C LYS A 85 -15.29 -5.04 -5.66
N LYS A 86 -15.76 -5.47 -4.50
CA LYS A 86 -14.98 -6.14 -3.46
C LYS A 86 -15.81 -7.17 -2.72
N ASN A 87 -15.15 -8.14 -2.10
CA ASN A 87 -15.80 -9.16 -1.26
C ASN A 87 -15.97 -8.66 0.17
N ARG A 88 -15.02 -7.85 0.66
CA ARG A 88 -15.02 -7.32 2.03
C ARG A 88 -14.55 -5.87 2.05
N SER A 89 -15.21 -5.06 2.87
CA SER A 89 -14.76 -3.71 3.22
C SER A 89 -13.96 -3.74 4.52
N VAL A 90 -12.98 -2.82 4.62
CA VAL A 90 -12.23 -2.58 5.86
C VAL A 90 -12.30 -1.10 6.23
N VAL A 91 -12.07 -0.82 7.52
CA VAL A 91 -12.05 0.53 8.10
C VAL A 91 -10.74 0.79 8.85
N ASP A 92 -10.54 2.05 9.28
CA ASP A 92 -9.35 2.44 10.03
C ASP A 92 -9.17 1.61 11.30
N ASN A 93 -7.92 1.21 11.59
CA ASN A 93 -7.51 0.37 12.72
C ASN A 93 -8.08 -1.05 12.73
N GLU A 94 -8.73 -1.50 11.67
CA GLU A 94 -9.17 -2.89 11.54
C GLU A 94 -7.98 -3.81 11.28
N ASN A 95 -8.00 -5.02 11.88
CA ASN A 95 -7.00 -6.05 11.60
C ASN A 95 -7.56 -7.09 10.62
N VAL A 96 -6.79 -7.40 9.58
CA VAL A 96 -7.02 -8.48 8.63
C VAL A 96 -6.01 -9.58 8.87
N ASN A 97 -6.49 -10.80 9.18
CA ASN A 97 -5.62 -11.93 9.52
C ASN A 97 -5.63 -13.00 8.42
N ALA A 98 -4.44 -13.39 7.96
CA ALA A 98 -4.23 -14.50 7.04
C ALA A 98 -3.18 -15.47 7.62
N GLY A 99 -3.65 -16.47 8.37
CA GLY A 99 -2.75 -17.35 9.12
C GLY A 99 -1.99 -16.58 10.21
N LYS A 100 -0.66 -16.50 10.09
CA LYS A 100 0.20 -15.71 10.99
C LYS A 100 0.52 -14.31 10.50
N ILE A 101 -0.07 -13.91 9.40
CA ILE A 101 0.04 -12.56 8.87
C ILE A 101 -1.04 -11.73 9.53
N ASP A 102 -0.64 -10.69 10.25
CA ASP A 102 -1.50 -9.66 10.82
C ASP A 102 -1.29 -8.35 10.05
N LEU A 103 -2.35 -7.84 9.45
CA LEU A 103 -2.34 -6.60 8.68
C LEU A 103 -3.26 -5.61 9.37
N GLN A 104 -2.68 -4.62 10.04
CA GLN A 104 -3.44 -3.50 10.57
C GLN A 104 -3.67 -2.46 9.48
N VAL A 105 -4.93 -2.14 9.23
CA VAL A 105 -5.35 -1.10 8.29
C VAL A 105 -5.17 0.27 8.93
N LEU A 106 -4.45 1.15 8.24
CA LEU A 106 -4.30 2.54 8.59
C LEU A 106 -4.96 3.38 7.50
N TYR A 107 -6.08 4.04 7.78
CA TYR A 107 -6.76 4.90 6.81
C TYR A 107 -5.95 6.18 6.61
N THR A 108 -5.52 6.42 5.36
CA THR A 108 -4.61 7.50 4.98
C THR A 108 -5.09 8.23 3.72
N PRO A 109 -6.27 8.87 3.76
CA PRO A 109 -6.81 9.56 2.60
C PRO A 109 -5.96 10.78 2.22
N GLY A 110 -6.03 11.13 0.94
CA GLY A 110 -5.36 12.32 0.43
C GLY A 110 -5.01 12.19 -1.04
N HIS A 111 -4.26 11.17 -1.43
CA HIS A 111 -4.05 10.80 -2.82
C HIS A 111 -5.36 10.33 -3.48
N SER A 112 -6.08 9.46 -2.80
CA SER A 112 -7.48 9.11 -3.08
C SER A 112 -8.29 9.08 -1.79
N GLU A 113 -9.63 9.04 -1.91
CA GLU A 113 -10.49 9.02 -0.72
C GLU A 113 -10.46 7.66 -0.01
N ASP A 114 -10.13 6.60 -0.71
CA ASP A 114 -10.09 5.22 -0.21
C ASP A 114 -8.68 4.74 0.17
N SER A 115 -7.67 5.62 0.13
CA SER A 115 -6.28 5.25 0.43
C SER A 115 -6.10 4.70 1.83
N ILE A 116 -5.39 3.58 1.93
CA ILE A 116 -4.96 2.96 3.18
C ILE A 116 -3.47 2.58 3.11
N CYS A 117 -2.82 2.56 4.26
CA CYS A 117 -1.57 1.85 4.47
C CYS A 117 -1.82 0.56 5.24
N LEU A 118 -0.95 -0.43 5.09
CA LEU A 118 -1.03 -1.72 5.78
C LEU A 118 0.21 -1.92 6.63
N ILE A 119 0.05 -1.91 7.96
CA ILE A 119 1.14 -2.28 8.88
C ILE A 119 1.11 -3.80 9.02
N VAL A 120 2.20 -4.46 8.70
CA VAL A 120 2.30 -5.92 8.66
C VAL A 120 3.17 -6.42 9.80
N ASN A 121 2.57 -7.18 10.70
CA ASN A 121 3.22 -7.81 11.88
C ASN A 121 4.10 -6.83 12.68
N ASN A 122 3.79 -5.54 12.71
CA ASN A 122 4.59 -4.47 13.33
C ASN A 122 6.07 -4.44 12.86
N GLN A 123 6.36 -4.90 11.63
CA GLN A 123 7.72 -4.94 11.08
C GLN A 123 7.90 -4.02 9.89
N PHE A 124 6.88 -3.89 9.06
CA PHE A 124 6.91 -3.01 7.89
C PHE A 124 5.53 -2.43 7.58
N ILE A 125 5.54 -1.40 6.76
CA ILE A 125 4.33 -0.72 6.30
C ILE A 125 4.33 -0.62 4.78
N ILE A 126 3.23 -1.08 4.15
CA ILE A 126 2.96 -0.89 2.73
C ILE A 126 2.13 0.37 2.60
N THR A 127 2.65 1.39 1.94
CA THR A 127 2.10 2.76 1.99
C THR A 127 1.28 3.15 0.77
N GLY A 128 1.22 2.28 -0.24
CA GLY A 128 0.58 2.64 -1.51
C GLY A 128 1.08 3.99 -2.01
N ASP A 129 0.17 4.84 -2.43
CA ASP A 129 0.46 6.18 -2.93
C ASP A 129 0.28 7.28 -1.87
N THR A 130 0.28 6.92 -0.59
CA THR A 130 0.33 7.93 0.48
C THR A 130 1.75 8.43 0.71
N LEU A 131 2.72 7.53 0.86
CA LEU A 131 4.13 7.87 1.09
C LEU A 131 5.02 7.10 0.12
N PHE A 132 5.88 7.82 -0.62
CA PHE A 132 6.98 7.26 -1.41
C PHE A 132 8.31 7.49 -0.70
N VAL A 133 9.36 6.81 -1.15
CA VAL A 133 10.71 7.09 -0.67
C VAL A 133 11.14 8.49 -1.13
N GLY A 134 11.26 9.41 -0.21
CA GLY A 134 11.65 10.80 -0.46
C GLY A 134 10.53 11.72 -1.00
N ASN A 135 9.28 11.24 -1.12
CA ASN A 135 8.15 12.03 -1.61
C ASN A 135 6.81 11.49 -1.09
N CYS A 136 5.71 12.04 -1.55
CA CYS A 136 4.35 11.51 -1.34
C CYS A 136 3.56 11.46 -2.65
N GLY A 137 2.39 10.81 -2.63
CA GLY A 137 1.48 10.77 -3.76
C GLY A 137 0.95 12.16 -4.15
N ARG A 138 0.66 12.33 -5.43
CA ARG A 138 0.04 13.55 -5.96
C ARG A 138 -1.37 13.76 -5.41
N VAL A 139 -1.78 15.02 -5.36
CA VAL A 139 -3.08 15.42 -4.78
C VAL A 139 -3.90 16.33 -5.70
N ASP A 140 -3.63 16.27 -7.01
CA ASP A 140 -4.28 17.03 -8.06
C ASP A 140 -5.21 16.20 -8.95
N LEU A 141 -5.43 14.93 -8.58
CA LEU A 141 -6.36 14.03 -9.26
C LEU A 141 -7.81 14.23 -8.74
N PRO A 142 -8.83 13.86 -9.53
CA PRO A 142 -10.20 13.83 -9.04
C PRO A 142 -10.33 12.96 -7.78
N GLY A 143 -10.96 13.50 -6.73
CA GLY A 143 -11.14 12.80 -5.45
C GLY A 143 -9.95 12.92 -4.49
N SER A 144 -8.83 13.52 -4.90
CA SER A 144 -7.71 13.78 -4.00
C SER A 144 -7.96 15.00 -3.09
N ASN A 145 -7.22 15.07 -1.99
CA ASN A 145 -7.34 16.16 -1.01
C ASN A 145 -6.00 16.43 -0.32
N PRO A 146 -5.34 17.55 -0.61
CA PRO A 146 -4.02 17.85 -0.03
C PRO A 146 -4.07 18.05 1.49
N GLY A 147 -5.19 18.55 2.02
CA GLY A 147 -5.35 18.70 3.47
C GLY A 147 -5.43 17.37 4.22
N LYS A 148 -6.13 16.38 3.65
CA LYS A 148 -6.17 15.00 4.16
C LYS A 148 -4.81 14.32 3.98
N MET A 149 -4.09 14.57 2.87
CA MET A 149 -2.75 14.05 2.65
C MET A 149 -1.80 14.48 3.76
N TYR A 150 -1.79 15.77 4.11
CA TYR A 150 -0.98 16.25 5.23
C TYR A 150 -1.29 15.51 6.53
N ASP A 151 -2.57 15.37 6.88
CA ASP A 151 -2.99 14.66 8.10
C ASP A 151 -2.54 13.20 8.09
N SER A 152 -2.63 12.54 6.93
CA SER A 152 -2.17 11.16 6.71
C SER A 152 -0.66 11.02 6.85
N LEU A 153 0.11 11.95 6.30
CA LEU A 153 1.57 11.98 6.43
C LEU A 153 2.01 12.21 7.88
N VAL A 154 1.34 13.10 8.62
CA VAL A 154 1.57 13.29 10.06
C VAL A 154 1.24 12.01 10.84
N LYS A 155 0.17 11.30 10.50
CA LYS A 155 -0.19 10.01 11.11
C LYS A 155 0.91 8.97 10.89
N ILE A 156 1.44 8.84 9.66
CA ILE A 156 2.56 7.94 9.34
C ILE A 156 3.85 8.34 10.07
N ALA A 157 4.17 9.64 10.13
CA ALA A 157 5.36 10.12 10.81
C ALA A 157 5.38 9.83 12.33
N ASN A 158 4.22 9.56 12.94
CA ASN A 158 4.11 9.19 14.35
C ASN A 158 4.19 7.68 14.61
N LEU A 159 4.36 6.86 13.58
CA LEU A 159 4.57 5.42 13.71
C LEU A 159 5.97 5.09 14.22
N ASP A 160 6.18 3.80 14.54
CA ASP A 160 7.49 3.31 14.96
C ASP A 160 8.55 3.59 13.89
N ASN A 161 9.66 4.17 14.31
CA ASN A 161 10.77 4.56 13.46
C ASN A 161 11.45 3.39 12.73
N SER A 162 11.34 2.18 13.28
CA SER A 162 11.95 0.97 12.72
C SER A 162 11.16 0.32 11.60
N LEU A 163 9.88 0.70 11.40
CA LEU A 163 9.06 0.14 10.33
C LEU A 163 9.70 0.38 8.97
N VAL A 164 9.87 -0.69 8.20
CA VAL A 164 10.36 -0.61 6.82
C VAL A 164 9.21 -0.17 5.91
N VAL A 165 9.45 0.86 5.10
CA VAL A 165 8.48 1.45 4.16
C VAL A 165 8.57 0.76 2.81
N TYR A 166 7.43 0.28 2.32
CA TYR A 166 7.22 -0.32 1.00
C TYR A 166 6.18 0.50 0.23
N PRO A 167 6.60 1.34 -0.74
CA PRO A 167 5.72 2.28 -1.45
C PRO A 167 4.93 1.62 -2.59
N GLY A 168 3.90 2.31 -3.11
CA GLY A 168 3.15 1.86 -4.30
C GLY A 168 3.96 1.93 -5.60
N HIS A 169 4.96 2.82 -5.69
CA HIS A 169 5.77 3.03 -6.88
C HIS A 169 7.26 3.19 -6.57
N ASN A 170 8.10 2.85 -7.55
CA ASN A 170 9.57 2.99 -7.51
C ASN A 170 10.02 4.39 -7.98
N TYR A 171 9.51 5.45 -7.34
CA TYR A 171 9.85 6.84 -7.69
C TYR A 171 11.01 7.40 -6.89
N GLY A 172 11.46 6.69 -5.86
CA GLY A 172 12.55 7.11 -5.00
C GLY A 172 13.92 6.62 -5.43
N PRO A 173 14.96 7.02 -4.71
CA PRO A 173 16.34 6.59 -4.97
C PRO A 173 16.58 5.10 -4.60
N THR A 174 15.72 4.54 -3.75
CA THR A 174 15.75 3.14 -3.31
C THR A 174 14.35 2.57 -3.32
N PRO A 175 14.17 1.24 -3.49
CA PRO A 175 12.85 0.62 -3.55
C PRO A 175 12.14 0.56 -2.20
N THR A 176 12.86 0.73 -1.10
CA THR A 176 12.35 0.71 0.28
C THR A 176 13.08 1.73 1.13
N SER A 177 12.49 2.06 2.29
CA SER A 177 13.07 2.98 3.25
C SER A 177 12.71 2.56 4.68
N THR A 178 12.82 3.46 5.66
CA THR A 178 12.28 3.30 7.02
C THR A 178 11.54 4.58 7.42
N ILE A 179 10.62 4.47 8.37
CA ILE A 179 9.93 5.66 8.91
C ILE A 179 10.96 6.67 9.44
N LEU A 180 12.02 6.23 10.11
CA LEU A 180 13.09 7.11 10.59
C LEU A 180 13.77 7.87 9.43
N ASN A 181 14.12 7.15 8.35
CA ASN A 181 14.78 7.76 7.20
C ASN A 181 13.87 8.78 6.51
N GLU A 182 12.59 8.44 6.33
CA GLU A 182 11.62 9.36 5.73
C GLU A 182 11.39 10.60 6.61
N LYS A 183 11.27 10.46 7.93
CA LYS A 183 11.18 11.60 8.86
C LYS A 183 12.39 12.51 8.77
N THR A 184 13.55 11.96 8.46
CA THR A 184 14.81 12.72 8.43
C THR A 184 15.02 13.41 7.08
N HIS A 185 14.68 12.75 5.97
CA HIS A 185 15.09 13.18 4.64
C HIS A 185 13.95 13.51 3.67
N ASN A 186 12.73 13.01 3.93
CA ASN A 186 11.61 13.27 3.06
C ASN A 186 11.02 14.66 3.34
N PRO A 187 11.07 15.60 2.38
CA PRO A 187 10.56 16.96 2.58
C PRO A 187 9.06 16.98 2.88
N MET A 188 8.28 15.98 2.40
CA MET A 188 6.84 15.91 2.61
C MET A 188 6.47 15.66 4.08
N LEU A 189 7.33 14.99 4.85
CA LEU A 189 7.16 14.76 6.28
C LEU A 189 7.73 15.90 7.16
N ASN A 190 8.38 16.89 6.56
CA ASN A 190 9.09 17.94 7.28
C ASN A 190 8.38 19.30 7.29
N PHE A 191 7.19 19.41 6.69
CA PHE A 191 6.39 20.63 6.79
C PHE A 191 5.92 20.86 8.23
N LYS A 192 6.18 22.06 8.74
CA LYS A 192 5.86 22.42 10.14
C LYS A 192 4.38 22.74 10.34
N THR A 193 3.69 23.18 9.28
CA THR A 193 2.26 23.49 9.32
C THR A 193 1.54 22.99 8.08
N LYS A 194 0.26 22.74 8.23
CA LYS A 194 -0.62 22.31 7.14
C LYS A 194 -0.70 23.38 6.03
N GLU A 195 -0.72 24.64 6.40
CA GLU A 195 -0.77 25.78 5.45
C GLU A 195 0.47 25.80 4.55
N ALA A 196 1.66 25.57 5.12
CA ALA A 196 2.91 25.49 4.35
C ALA A 196 2.90 24.31 3.36
N PHE A 197 2.42 23.14 3.79
CA PHE A 197 2.25 21.97 2.93
C PHE A 197 1.25 22.25 1.80
N LEU A 198 0.08 22.79 2.12
CA LEU A 198 -0.95 23.13 1.12
C LEU A 198 -0.42 24.12 0.07
N LYS A 199 0.30 25.16 0.52
CA LYS A 199 0.92 26.11 -0.39
C LYS A 199 1.93 25.45 -1.33
N TYR A 200 2.69 24.48 -0.85
CA TYR A 200 3.66 23.74 -1.68
C TYR A 200 2.98 22.83 -2.70
N MET A 201 1.93 22.10 -2.29
CA MET A 201 1.27 21.08 -3.14
C MET A 201 0.33 21.69 -4.19
N LEU A 202 -0.10 22.95 -4.03
CA LEU A 202 -1.05 23.64 -4.92
C LEU A 202 -0.40 24.68 -5.84
N ASN A 203 0.91 24.91 -5.73
CA ASN A 203 1.67 25.75 -6.63
C ASN A 203 2.43 24.92 -7.67
#